data_a43c2c899edf9a8ef50e12b5cc779195
#
_entry.id   a43c2c899edf9a8ef50e12b5cc779195
#
_cell.length_a   1.000
_cell.length_b   1.000
_cell.length_c   1.000
_cell.angle_alpha   90.00
_cell.angle_beta   90.00
_cell.angle_gamma   90.00
#
_symmetry.space_group_name_H-M   'P 1'
#
loop_
_entity.id
_entity.type
_entity.pdbx_description
1 polymer ?
#
loop_
_entity_poly.entity_id
_entity_poly.type
_entity_poly.pdbx_seq_one_letter_code
_entity_poly.pdbx_strand_id
1 'polypeptide(L)'
;LNLYSQNPCSYLALEDDKCLYFGHSVDGVLPYGTVGDTIVVNGDPVCKDEDFPALLAEFREFCQNSAHNIFFLGLTDYYLSEYEKQGFGLVKSGEEARFKLSDYEISGKKGAKMRMNINHATKAGITVHEYKVLEKRDPDLDREFDRITDEWLEGKKSGMLQFTMGTVGLDDPMDKRYFYALNSDGKMVAFIVFVPFLGKNGYMADVTRHGKDAPSGVMETIIYEAFQVFKEEGIGYGSLGVAPLAGLNAESKNPMERLLQFIYDHLNACYGFRDLYRAKEKYSPTE
;
A
#
# COMPACT_ATOMS: atom_id res chain seq x y z
N LEU A 1 -10.92 -8.77 -9.07
CA LEU A 1 -9.66 -8.60 -8.34
C LEU A 1 -8.96 -9.93 -8.07
N ASN A 2 -9.62 -10.87 -7.41
CA ASN A 2 -9.00 -12.15 -6.99
C ASN A 2 -8.45 -13.01 -8.13
N LEU A 3 -8.88 -12.80 -9.38
CA LEU A 3 -8.44 -13.56 -10.54
C LEU A 3 -7.22 -12.95 -11.24
N TYR A 4 -7.13 -11.61 -11.28
CA TYR A 4 -6.21 -10.92 -12.19
C TYR A 4 -5.37 -9.84 -11.53
N SER A 5 -5.56 -9.52 -10.23
CA SER A 5 -4.80 -8.45 -9.61
C SER A 5 -3.32 -8.82 -9.42
N GLN A 6 -2.43 -8.09 -10.05
CA GLN A 6 -0.97 -8.21 -9.90
C GLN A 6 -0.41 -7.13 -8.97
N ASN A 7 -0.95 -5.92 -9.10
CA ASN A 7 -0.51 -4.75 -8.38
C ASN A 7 -1.02 -4.78 -6.93
N PRO A 8 -0.18 -4.56 -5.90
CA PRO A 8 -0.62 -4.49 -4.51
C PRO A 8 -1.70 -3.45 -4.24
N CYS A 9 -1.73 -2.36 -5.04
CA CYS A 9 -2.75 -1.32 -4.92
C CYS A 9 -4.11 -1.68 -5.55
N SER A 10 -4.23 -2.82 -6.25
CA SER A 10 -5.47 -3.19 -6.96
C SER A 10 -6.68 -3.27 -6.05
N TYR A 11 -6.48 -3.63 -4.76
CA TYR A 11 -7.58 -3.73 -3.80
C TYR A 11 -8.23 -2.39 -3.48
N LEU A 12 -7.51 -1.27 -3.67
CA LEU A 12 -8.03 0.09 -3.50
C LEU A 12 -9.16 0.42 -4.50
N ALA A 13 -9.35 -0.40 -5.55
CA ALA A 13 -10.50 -0.29 -6.45
C ALA A 13 -11.85 -0.45 -5.72
N LEU A 14 -11.86 -1.06 -4.53
CA LEU A 14 -13.06 -1.30 -3.73
C LEU A 14 -13.39 -0.15 -2.76
N GLU A 15 -12.56 0.88 -2.68
CA GLU A 15 -12.82 2.03 -1.83
C GLU A 15 -13.87 2.96 -2.47
N ASP A 16 -14.75 3.54 -1.66
CA ASP A 16 -15.93 4.32 -2.09
C ASP A 16 -15.59 5.60 -2.88
N ASP A 17 -14.36 6.08 -2.79
CA ASP A 17 -13.89 7.28 -3.52
C ASP A 17 -13.47 7.00 -4.96
N LYS A 18 -13.61 5.76 -5.44
CA LYS A 18 -13.26 5.33 -6.79
C LYS A 18 -14.47 5.19 -7.70
N CYS A 19 -14.31 5.67 -8.94
CA CYS A 19 -15.14 5.24 -10.06
C CYS A 19 -14.52 3.99 -10.69
N LEU A 20 -15.35 3.12 -11.25
CA LEU A 20 -14.88 1.91 -11.91
C LEU A 20 -15.25 1.96 -13.39
N TYR A 21 -14.26 1.77 -14.27
CA TYR A 21 -14.47 1.52 -15.68
C TYR A 21 -14.37 0.01 -15.94
N PHE A 22 -15.40 -0.59 -16.46
CA PHE A 22 -15.41 -2.00 -16.86
C PHE A 22 -15.20 -2.11 -18.38
N GLY A 23 -14.36 -3.04 -18.80
CA GLY A 23 -14.16 -3.31 -20.23
C GLY A 23 -15.44 -3.76 -20.91
N HIS A 24 -15.62 -3.37 -22.17
CA HIS A 24 -16.78 -3.73 -22.99
C HIS A 24 -16.54 -5.02 -23.78
N SER A 25 -15.35 -5.18 -24.33
CA SER A 25 -14.98 -6.35 -25.14
C SER A 25 -14.15 -7.37 -24.37
N VAL A 26 -13.61 -7.00 -23.21
CA VAL A 26 -12.77 -7.86 -22.38
C VAL A 26 -13.19 -7.80 -20.91
N ASP A 27 -12.88 -8.86 -20.16
CA ASP A 27 -13.14 -8.92 -18.72
C ASP A 27 -12.03 -8.17 -17.97
N GLY A 28 -12.32 -6.96 -17.56
CA GLY A 28 -11.35 -6.13 -16.86
C GLY A 28 -11.94 -4.86 -16.25
N VAL A 29 -11.20 -4.27 -15.31
CA VAL A 29 -11.60 -3.05 -14.59
C VAL A 29 -10.42 -2.13 -14.34
N LEU A 30 -10.69 -0.81 -14.43
CA LEU A 30 -9.77 0.26 -14.00
C LEU A 30 -10.45 1.11 -12.93
N PRO A 31 -9.85 1.25 -11.73
CA PRO A 31 -10.31 2.20 -10.72
C PRO A 31 -9.76 3.59 -11.05
N TYR A 32 -10.62 4.59 -11.06
CA TYR A 32 -10.21 5.96 -11.36
C TYR A 32 -10.94 7.01 -10.53
N GLY A 33 -10.39 8.21 -10.52
CA GLY A 33 -11.02 9.41 -10.04
C GLY A 33 -10.80 10.56 -11.02
N THR A 34 -11.48 11.69 -10.83
CA THR A 34 -11.35 12.85 -11.71
C THR A 34 -10.86 14.05 -10.93
N VAL A 35 -9.83 14.72 -11.45
CA VAL A 35 -9.25 15.95 -10.89
C VAL A 35 -9.17 16.99 -12.02
N GLY A 36 -10.07 17.96 -12.00
CA GLY A 36 -10.18 18.93 -13.10
C GLY A 36 -10.53 18.25 -14.42
N ASP A 37 -9.70 18.39 -15.42
CA ASP A 37 -9.80 17.80 -16.76
C ASP A 37 -9.01 16.48 -16.90
N THR A 38 -8.56 15.90 -15.78
CA THR A 38 -7.69 14.73 -15.78
C THR A 38 -8.34 13.58 -15.05
N ILE A 39 -8.42 12.42 -15.70
CA ILE A 39 -8.74 11.14 -15.09
C ILE A 39 -7.46 10.56 -14.52
N VAL A 40 -7.47 10.27 -13.23
CA VAL A 40 -6.36 9.65 -12.50
C VAL A 40 -6.72 8.20 -12.20
N VAL A 41 -5.94 7.27 -12.72
CA VAL A 41 -6.08 5.82 -12.48
C VAL A 41 -5.10 5.42 -11.39
N ASN A 42 -5.54 4.62 -10.42
CA ASN A 42 -4.71 4.13 -9.33
C ASN A 42 -4.34 2.65 -9.54
N GLY A 43 -3.07 2.39 -9.77
CA GLY A 43 -2.55 1.05 -10.06
C GLY A 43 -2.74 0.61 -11.52
N ASP A 44 -2.35 -0.62 -11.79
CA ASP A 44 -2.51 -1.23 -13.10
C ASP A 44 -3.96 -1.66 -13.35
N PRO A 45 -4.44 -1.66 -14.62
CA PRO A 45 -5.68 -2.30 -14.99
C PRO A 45 -5.73 -3.76 -14.50
N VAL A 46 -6.88 -4.17 -14.01
CA VAL A 46 -7.10 -5.53 -13.52
C VAL A 46 -7.82 -6.34 -14.57
N CYS A 47 -7.09 -7.14 -15.33
CA CYS A 47 -7.57 -8.03 -16.39
C CYS A 47 -6.59 -9.18 -16.61
N LYS A 48 -6.90 -10.07 -17.56
CA LYS A 48 -5.89 -11.01 -18.07
C LYS A 48 -4.80 -10.25 -18.82
N ASP A 49 -3.57 -10.78 -18.82
CA ASP A 49 -2.43 -10.17 -19.50
C ASP A 49 -2.69 -9.97 -21.00
N GLU A 50 -3.32 -10.96 -21.64
CA GLU A 50 -3.69 -10.93 -23.06
C GLU A 50 -4.72 -9.85 -23.41
N ASP A 51 -5.56 -9.47 -22.45
CA ASP A 51 -6.64 -8.49 -22.61
C ASP A 51 -6.19 -7.05 -22.32
N PHE A 52 -5.02 -6.89 -21.70
CA PHE A 52 -4.52 -5.58 -21.26
C PHE A 52 -4.47 -4.53 -22.39
N PRO A 53 -3.91 -4.83 -23.60
CA PRO A 53 -3.85 -3.83 -24.67
C PRO A 53 -5.24 -3.37 -25.12
N ALA A 54 -6.22 -4.27 -25.19
CA ALA A 54 -7.59 -3.97 -25.59
C ALA A 54 -8.29 -3.11 -24.52
N LEU A 55 -8.21 -3.50 -23.26
CA LEU A 55 -8.79 -2.75 -22.15
C LEU A 55 -8.21 -1.32 -22.04
N LEU A 56 -6.90 -1.17 -22.22
CA LEU A 56 -6.26 0.14 -22.18
C LEU A 56 -6.69 1.01 -23.37
N ALA A 57 -6.86 0.42 -24.57
CA ALA A 57 -7.34 1.14 -25.74
C ALA A 57 -8.79 1.62 -25.55
N GLU A 58 -9.69 0.76 -25.08
CA GLU A 58 -11.09 1.13 -24.76
C GLU A 58 -11.16 2.26 -23.73
N PHE A 59 -10.35 2.18 -22.67
CA PHE A 59 -10.31 3.22 -21.65
C PHE A 59 -9.79 4.56 -22.18
N ARG A 60 -8.80 4.53 -23.06
CA ARG A 60 -8.34 5.77 -23.76
C ARG A 60 -9.44 6.40 -24.58
N GLU A 61 -10.19 5.59 -25.35
CA GLU A 61 -11.33 6.08 -26.14
C GLU A 61 -12.40 6.70 -25.22
N PHE A 62 -12.74 6.05 -24.12
CA PHE A 62 -13.65 6.59 -23.10
C PHE A 62 -13.19 7.97 -22.59
N CYS A 63 -11.92 8.12 -22.24
CA CYS A 63 -11.37 9.38 -21.76
C CYS A 63 -11.35 10.47 -22.85
N GLN A 64 -11.00 10.11 -24.09
CA GLN A 64 -11.01 11.03 -25.24
C GLN A 64 -12.42 11.53 -25.56
N ASN A 65 -13.43 10.64 -25.54
CA ASN A 65 -14.82 10.99 -25.77
C ASN A 65 -15.39 11.94 -24.69
N SER A 66 -14.83 11.92 -23.51
CA SER A 66 -15.16 12.82 -22.41
C SER A 66 -14.21 14.03 -22.27
N ALA A 67 -13.32 14.23 -23.23
CA ALA A 67 -12.33 15.31 -23.28
C ALA A 67 -11.42 15.40 -22.04
N HIS A 68 -11.05 14.25 -21.45
CA HIS A 68 -10.16 14.16 -20.30
C HIS A 68 -8.76 13.69 -20.69
N ASN A 69 -7.77 14.26 -20.02
CA ASN A 69 -6.42 13.73 -19.98
C ASN A 69 -6.38 12.46 -19.12
N ILE A 70 -5.34 11.63 -19.28
CA ILE A 70 -5.17 10.41 -18.50
C ILE A 70 -3.84 10.48 -17.76
N PHE A 71 -3.88 10.16 -16.47
CA PHE A 71 -2.71 10.00 -15.64
C PHE A 71 -2.80 8.69 -14.84
N PHE A 72 -1.82 7.82 -14.98
CA PHE A 72 -1.70 6.61 -14.18
C PHE A 72 -0.75 6.83 -13.02
N LEU A 73 -1.14 6.42 -11.83
CA LEU A 73 -0.37 6.51 -10.61
C LEU A 73 -0.17 5.13 -9.99
N GLY A 74 1.05 4.83 -9.52
CA GLY A 74 1.33 3.58 -8.81
C GLY A 74 1.32 2.34 -9.70
N LEU A 75 1.72 2.50 -10.97
CA LEU A 75 1.93 1.37 -11.88
C LEU A 75 3.12 0.53 -11.41
N THR A 76 3.03 -0.78 -11.65
CA THR A 76 4.19 -1.68 -11.58
C THR A 76 4.99 -1.60 -12.89
N ASP A 77 6.16 -2.21 -12.90
CA ASP A 77 6.99 -2.33 -14.11
C ASP A 77 6.50 -3.44 -15.06
N TYR A 78 5.48 -4.18 -14.68
CA TYR A 78 5.01 -5.37 -15.41
C TYR A 78 4.49 -5.06 -16.81
N TYR A 79 3.73 -3.96 -16.98
CA TYR A 79 3.12 -3.57 -18.25
C TYR A 79 3.77 -2.37 -18.94
N LEU A 80 4.96 -1.92 -18.52
CA LEU A 80 5.57 -0.69 -19.06
C LEU A 80 5.66 -0.65 -20.58
N SER A 81 6.06 -1.77 -21.21
CA SER A 81 6.16 -1.86 -22.68
C SER A 81 4.83 -1.65 -23.39
N GLU A 82 3.71 -2.06 -22.78
CA GLU A 82 2.38 -1.89 -23.37
C GLU A 82 1.90 -0.43 -23.25
N TYR A 83 2.20 0.23 -22.14
CA TYR A 83 1.95 1.66 -21.98
C TYR A 83 2.74 2.49 -23.02
N GLU A 84 4.02 2.19 -23.23
CA GLU A 84 4.86 2.88 -24.21
C GLU A 84 4.35 2.66 -25.65
N LYS A 85 3.97 1.44 -26.02
CA LYS A 85 3.37 1.12 -27.34
C LYS A 85 2.10 1.94 -27.59
N GLN A 86 1.34 2.24 -26.56
CA GLN A 86 0.16 3.08 -26.65
C GLN A 86 0.44 4.59 -26.51
N GLY A 87 1.71 5.00 -26.46
CA GLY A 87 2.14 6.40 -26.50
C GLY A 87 2.13 7.10 -25.14
N PHE A 88 2.10 6.38 -24.03
CA PHE A 88 2.25 6.98 -22.71
C PHE A 88 3.73 7.27 -22.40
N GLY A 89 3.99 8.43 -21.83
CA GLY A 89 5.29 8.75 -21.23
C GLY A 89 5.39 8.15 -19.83
N LEU A 90 6.52 7.49 -19.54
CA LEU A 90 6.74 6.83 -18.25
C LEU A 90 7.70 7.63 -17.37
N VAL A 91 7.41 7.68 -16.08
CA VAL A 91 8.24 8.32 -15.07
C VAL A 91 8.27 7.45 -13.82
N LYS A 92 9.46 7.09 -13.34
CA LYS A 92 9.59 6.40 -12.04
C LYS A 92 9.15 7.33 -10.94
N SER A 93 8.22 6.87 -10.09
CA SER A 93 7.63 7.65 -9.00
C SER A 93 7.99 7.13 -7.60
N GLY A 94 8.70 5.99 -7.51
CA GLY A 94 9.09 5.40 -6.23
C GLY A 94 9.50 3.94 -6.35
N GLU A 95 9.67 3.30 -5.21
CA GLU A 95 9.97 1.86 -5.08
C GLU A 95 9.03 1.21 -4.09
N GLU A 96 8.61 -0.02 -4.39
CA GLU A 96 7.81 -0.83 -3.49
C GLU A 96 8.72 -1.69 -2.60
N ALA A 97 8.40 -1.78 -1.31
CA ALA A 97 9.07 -2.71 -0.41
C ALA A 97 8.31 -4.05 -0.39
N ARG A 98 8.74 -5.00 -1.22
CA ARG A 98 8.13 -6.34 -1.36
C ARG A 98 8.98 -7.40 -0.68
N PHE A 99 8.30 -8.43 -0.16
CA PHE A 99 8.90 -9.53 0.60
C PHE A 99 8.40 -10.86 0.07
N LYS A 100 9.32 -11.74 -0.28
CA LYS A 100 9.02 -13.16 -0.48
C LYS A 100 9.02 -13.83 0.88
N LEU A 101 7.85 -14.20 1.39
CA LEU A 101 7.69 -14.61 2.78
C LEU A 101 8.40 -15.93 3.11
N SER A 102 8.55 -16.85 2.13
CA SER A 102 9.37 -18.06 2.32
C SER A 102 10.79 -17.76 2.76
N ASP A 103 11.37 -16.66 2.25
CA ASP A 103 12.76 -16.27 2.43
C ASP A 103 12.92 -15.17 3.50
N TYR A 104 11.77 -14.68 4.02
CA TYR A 104 11.78 -13.59 5.00
C TYR A 104 12.28 -14.05 6.36
N GLU A 105 13.42 -13.52 6.74
CA GLU A 105 14.05 -13.75 8.04
C GLU A 105 14.67 -12.47 8.58
N ILE A 106 14.58 -12.29 9.89
CA ILE A 106 15.24 -11.18 10.59
C ILE A 106 16.58 -11.60 11.22
N SER A 107 17.21 -12.66 10.69
CA SER A 107 18.49 -13.18 11.16
C SER A 107 19.69 -12.30 10.72
N GLY A 108 20.87 -12.58 11.25
CA GLY A 108 22.13 -11.94 10.85
C GLY A 108 22.20 -10.44 11.12
N LYS A 109 23.14 -9.76 10.44
CA LYS A 109 23.38 -8.31 10.62
C LYS A 109 22.23 -7.45 10.06
N LYS A 110 21.64 -7.84 8.92
CA LYS A 110 20.55 -7.08 8.28
C LYS A 110 19.32 -7.00 9.20
N GLY A 111 18.97 -8.10 9.88
CA GLY A 111 17.84 -8.14 10.81
C GLY A 111 18.09 -7.57 12.20
N ALA A 112 19.31 -7.11 12.51
CA ALA A 112 19.69 -6.71 13.88
C ALA A 112 18.81 -5.57 14.42
N LYS A 113 18.51 -4.55 13.61
CA LYS A 113 17.67 -3.41 13.99
C LYS A 113 16.22 -3.85 14.22
N MET A 114 15.69 -4.73 13.36
CA MET A 114 14.35 -5.30 13.52
C MET A 114 14.25 -6.06 14.85
N ARG A 115 15.18 -7.00 15.12
CA ARG A 115 15.20 -7.75 16.37
C ARG A 115 15.29 -6.84 17.59
N MET A 116 16.12 -5.79 17.52
CA MET A 116 16.25 -4.82 18.61
C MET A 116 14.91 -4.11 18.87
N ASN A 117 14.22 -3.64 17.82
CA ASN A 117 12.95 -2.94 17.95
C ASN A 117 11.84 -3.87 18.47
N ILE A 118 11.74 -5.09 17.95
CA ILE A 118 10.80 -6.10 18.42
C ILE A 118 11.05 -6.43 19.91
N ASN A 119 12.32 -6.68 20.29
CA ASN A 119 12.66 -6.95 21.67
C ASN A 119 12.32 -5.77 22.60
N HIS A 120 12.47 -4.54 22.12
CA HIS A 120 12.08 -3.35 22.89
C HIS A 120 10.57 -3.31 23.12
N ALA A 121 9.75 -3.52 22.08
CA ALA A 121 8.30 -3.57 22.18
C ALA A 121 7.84 -4.74 23.09
N THR A 122 8.41 -5.93 22.92
CA THR A 122 8.12 -7.10 23.77
C THR A 122 8.41 -6.83 25.24
N LYS A 123 9.57 -6.21 25.57
CA LYS A 123 9.91 -5.82 26.93
C LYS A 123 8.99 -4.74 27.52
N ALA A 124 8.38 -3.91 26.65
CA ALA A 124 7.35 -2.96 27.04
C ALA A 124 5.96 -3.61 27.21
N GLY A 125 5.87 -4.94 27.14
CA GLY A 125 4.62 -5.69 27.33
C GLY A 125 3.69 -5.69 26.11
N ILE A 126 4.21 -5.39 24.92
CA ILE A 126 3.39 -5.42 23.68
C ILE A 126 3.09 -6.86 23.28
N THR A 127 1.81 -7.12 22.98
CA THR A 127 1.32 -8.35 22.36
C THR A 127 0.58 -8.01 21.08
N VAL A 128 0.69 -8.86 20.04
CA VAL A 128 0.04 -8.68 18.75
C VAL A 128 -1.06 -9.72 18.57
N HIS A 129 -2.17 -9.31 18.03
CA HIS A 129 -3.36 -10.13 17.80
C HIS A 129 -3.93 -9.85 16.42
N GLU A 130 -4.60 -10.84 15.84
CA GLU A 130 -5.42 -10.66 14.64
C GLU A 130 -6.89 -10.50 15.03
N TYR A 131 -7.54 -9.47 14.53
CA TYR A 131 -8.99 -9.26 14.68
C TYR A 131 -9.72 -9.85 13.48
N LYS A 132 -10.40 -10.96 13.69
CA LYS A 132 -11.20 -11.66 12.68
C LYS A 132 -12.64 -11.18 12.70
N VAL A 133 -12.87 -10.01 12.13
CA VAL A 133 -14.17 -9.28 12.16
C VAL A 133 -15.31 -10.13 11.66
N LEU A 134 -15.10 -10.92 10.58
CA LEU A 134 -16.14 -11.77 9.99
C LEU A 134 -16.47 -13.00 10.85
N GLU A 135 -15.56 -13.45 11.73
CA GLU A 135 -15.83 -14.57 12.63
C GLU A 135 -16.57 -14.10 13.88
N LYS A 136 -16.11 -12.98 14.45
CA LYS A 136 -16.72 -12.40 15.65
C LYS A 136 -16.44 -10.91 15.72
N ARG A 137 -17.48 -10.10 15.54
CA ARG A 137 -17.37 -8.66 15.73
C ARG A 137 -17.37 -8.29 17.22
N ASP A 138 -16.47 -7.38 17.58
CA ASP A 138 -16.30 -6.86 18.93
C ASP A 138 -16.41 -5.33 18.91
N PRO A 139 -17.53 -4.74 19.37
CA PRO A 139 -17.72 -3.30 19.36
C PRO A 139 -16.73 -2.52 20.23
N ASP A 140 -16.10 -3.15 21.22
CA ASP A 140 -15.07 -2.50 22.03
C ASP A 140 -13.77 -2.38 21.25
N LEU A 141 -13.39 -3.41 20.50
CA LEU A 141 -12.26 -3.33 19.56
C LEU A 141 -12.54 -2.32 18.44
N ASP A 142 -13.74 -2.31 17.86
CA ASP A 142 -14.09 -1.34 16.82
C ASP A 142 -13.86 0.10 17.31
N ARG A 143 -14.29 0.44 18.54
CA ARG A 143 -14.04 1.76 19.15
C ARG A 143 -12.55 2.06 19.34
N GLU A 144 -11.74 1.06 19.62
CA GLU A 144 -10.28 1.24 19.74
C GLU A 144 -9.62 1.52 18.39
N PHE A 145 -10.08 0.88 17.29
CA PHE A 145 -9.65 1.22 15.93
C PHE A 145 -10.00 2.66 15.57
N ASP A 146 -11.21 3.10 15.89
CA ASP A 146 -11.64 4.49 15.67
C ASP A 146 -10.79 5.47 16.49
N ARG A 147 -10.59 5.20 17.78
CA ARG A 147 -9.77 6.03 18.67
C ARG A 147 -8.35 6.23 18.15
N ILE A 148 -7.68 5.14 17.76
CA ILE A 148 -6.31 5.23 17.19
C ILE A 148 -6.33 5.99 15.86
N THR A 149 -7.38 5.82 15.07
CA THR A 149 -7.59 6.54 13.81
C THR A 149 -7.66 8.04 14.05
N ASP A 150 -8.48 8.47 14.99
CA ASP A 150 -8.69 9.88 15.32
C ASP A 150 -7.41 10.52 15.88
N GLU A 151 -6.72 9.82 16.81
CA GLU A 151 -5.43 10.27 17.35
C GLU A 151 -4.36 10.46 16.25
N TRP A 152 -4.36 9.58 15.25
CA TRP A 152 -3.42 9.64 14.14
C TRP A 152 -3.75 10.79 13.18
N LEU A 153 -5.04 11.03 12.90
CA LEU A 153 -5.53 12.11 12.03
C LEU A 153 -5.28 13.49 12.63
N GLU A 154 -5.42 13.67 13.95
CA GLU A 154 -5.10 14.94 14.62
C GLU A 154 -3.66 15.42 14.37
N GLY A 155 -2.72 14.49 14.17
CA GLY A 155 -1.32 14.77 13.85
C GLY A 155 -1.03 15.08 12.37
N LYS A 156 -2.01 14.97 11.47
CA LYS A 156 -1.82 15.06 10.01
C LYS A 156 -2.54 16.23 9.38
N LYS A 157 -1.82 17.04 8.61
CA LYS A 157 -2.36 18.24 7.92
C LYS A 157 -2.81 18.04 6.47
N SER A 158 -2.81 16.83 5.91
CA SER A 158 -3.03 16.66 4.47
C SER A 158 -4.16 15.69 4.11
N GLY A 159 -5.22 16.21 3.48
CA GLY A 159 -6.24 15.44 2.77
C GLY A 159 -5.80 14.92 1.39
N MET A 160 -4.55 15.17 0.98
CA MET A 160 -4.09 14.94 -0.41
C MET A 160 -3.70 13.48 -0.73
N LEU A 161 -3.61 12.61 0.28
CA LEU A 161 -3.20 11.21 0.08
C LEU A 161 -4.38 10.23 0.13
N GLN A 162 -5.60 10.70 0.33
CA GLN A 162 -6.77 9.84 0.55
C GLN A 162 -7.05 8.93 -0.65
N PHE A 163 -6.85 9.44 -1.88
CA PHE A 163 -7.07 8.65 -3.10
C PHE A 163 -6.12 7.44 -3.26
N THR A 164 -4.94 7.48 -2.65
CA THR A 164 -3.91 6.42 -2.73
C THR A 164 -3.85 5.54 -1.50
N MET A 165 -4.76 5.71 -0.54
CA MET A 165 -4.83 4.95 0.71
C MET A 165 -6.21 4.37 0.88
N GLY A 166 -6.27 3.18 1.47
CA GLY A 166 -7.54 2.57 1.86
C GLY A 166 -8.09 3.08 3.17
N THR A 167 -9.26 2.58 3.50
CA THR A 167 -9.95 2.80 4.78
C THR A 167 -9.80 1.59 5.70
N VAL A 168 -10.05 1.77 6.99
CA VAL A 168 -10.09 0.65 7.95
C VAL A 168 -11.18 -0.34 7.53
N GLY A 169 -12.40 0.13 7.20
CA GLY A 169 -13.45 -0.66 6.57
C GLY A 169 -13.97 -1.81 7.42
N LEU A 170 -14.15 -1.61 8.74
CA LEU A 170 -14.69 -2.65 9.64
C LEU A 170 -16.14 -3.03 9.34
N ASP A 171 -16.92 -2.15 8.70
CA ASP A 171 -18.31 -2.42 8.33
C ASP A 171 -18.43 -3.27 7.07
N ASP A 172 -17.43 -3.18 6.18
CA ASP A 172 -17.30 -4.04 5.00
C ASP A 172 -15.85 -4.55 4.89
N PRO A 173 -15.46 -5.50 5.75
CA PRO A 173 -14.09 -5.97 5.85
C PRO A 173 -13.63 -6.77 4.64
N MET A 174 -14.55 -7.40 3.90
CA MET A 174 -14.27 -8.24 2.75
C MET A 174 -13.08 -9.20 3.01
N ASP A 175 -11.98 -9.02 2.30
CA ASP A 175 -10.76 -9.83 2.43
C ASP A 175 -9.64 -9.12 3.22
N LYS A 176 -9.94 -8.00 3.87
CA LYS A 176 -8.98 -7.26 4.72
C LYS A 176 -8.61 -8.08 5.95
N ARG A 177 -7.36 -7.97 6.38
CA ARG A 177 -6.87 -8.60 7.61
C ARG A 177 -6.37 -7.53 8.58
N TYR A 178 -6.75 -7.65 9.83
CA TYR A 178 -6.56 -6.63 10.86
C TYR A 178 -5.65 -7.14 11.94
N PHE A 179 -4.44 -6.59 12.04
CA PHE A 179 -3.51 -6.90 13.11
C PHE A 179 -3.37 -5.69 14.03
N TYR A 180 -3.49 -5.92 15.33
CA TYR A 180 -3.41 -4.87 16.33
C TYR A 180 -2.51 -5.24 17.49
N ALA A 181 -1.96 -4.24 18.17
CA ALA A 181 -1.08 -4.39 19.30
C ALA A 181 -1.72 -3.85 20.58
N LEU A 182 -1.66 -4.63 21.66
CA LEU A 182 -2.05 -4.24 22.99
C LEU A 182 -0.81 -3.99 23.84
N ASN A 183 -0.90 -3.01 24.77
CA ASN A 183 0.07 -2.82 25.84
C ASN A 183 -0.21 -3.73 27.04
N SER A 184 0.61 -3.65 28.09
CA SER A 184 0.46 -4.42 29.32
C SER A 184 -0.87 -4.21 30.05
N ASP A 185 -1.53 -3.09 29.81
CA ASP A 185 -2.83 -2.74 30.42
C ASP A 185 -4.02 -3.23 29.57
N GLY A 186 -3.76 -3.91 28.44
CA GLY A 186 -4.78 -4.39 27.52
C GLY A 186 -5.37 -3.31 26.61
N LYS A 187 -4.75 -2.13 26.54
CA LYS A 187 -5.20 -1.02 25.67
C LYS A 187 -4.54 -1.15 24.30
N MET A 188 -5.32 -0.94 23.22
CA MET A 188 -4.77 -0.89 21.87
C MET A 188 -3.85 0.32 21.71
N VAL A 189 -2.65 0.12 21.15
CA VAL A 189 -1.65 1.16 20.91
C VAL A 189 -1.31 1.35 19.44
N ALA A 190 -1.57 0.35 18.60
CA ALA A 190 -1.33 0.43 17.16
C ALA A 190 -2.12 -0.65 16.42
N PHE A 191 -2.31 -0.45 15.13
CA PHE A 191 -2.84 -1.48 14.23
C PHE A 191 -2.35 -1.32 12.80
N ILE A 192 -2.47 -2.41 12.04
CA ILE A 192 -2.24 -2.44 10.58
C ILE A 192 -3.40 -3.19 9.93
N VAL A 193 -3.95 -2.63 8.88
CA VAL A 193 -4.89 -3.31 7.97
C VAL A 193 -4.12 -3.75 6.74
N PHE A 194 -4.18 -5.04 6.44
CA PHE A 194 -3.60 -5.62 5.26
C PHE A 194 -4.67 -5.91 4.22
N VAL A 195 -4.38 -5.58 2.96
CA VAL A 195 -5.23 -5.85 1.80
C VAL A 195 -4.59 -6.89 0.88
N PRO A 196 -5.37 -7.79 0.26
CA PRO A 196 -4.82 -8.85 -0.57
C PRO A 196 -4.41 -8.36 -1.96
N PHE A 197 -3.43 -9.04 -2.55
CA PHE A 197 -3.04 -8.96 -3.96
C PHE A 197 -2.58 -10.33 -4.47
N LEU A 198 -2.28 -10.46 -5.77
CA LEU A 198 -1.90 -11.74 -6.41
C LEU A 198 -2.89 -12.87 -6.10
N GLY A 199 -4.21 -12.61 -6.25
CA GLY A 199 -5.23 -13.61 -5.95
C GLY A 199 -5.20 -14.10 -4.48
N LYS A 200 -4.87 -13.22 -3.55
CA LYS A 200 -4.65 -13.51 -2.11
C LYS A 200 -3.36 -14.27 -1.79
N ASN A 201 -2.46 -14.46 -2.77
CA ASN A 201 -1.12 -14.99 -2.49
C ASN A 201 -0.15 -13.92 -1.97
N GLY A 202 -0.64 -12.73 -1.70
CA GLY A 202 0.11 -11.63 -1.10
C GLY A 202 -0.79 -10.71 -0.29
N TYR A 203 -0.22 -10.04 0.70
CA TYR A 203 -0.89 -9.02 1.50
C TYR A 203 -0.03 -7.77 1.63
N MET A 204 -0.62 -6.59 1.35
CA MET A 204 0.03 -5.29 1.50
C MET A 204 -0.47 -4.59 2.78
N ALA A 205 0.46 -4.04 3.57
CA ALA A 205 0.14 -3.15 4.67
C ALA A 205 -0.37 -1.81 4.12
N ASP A 206 -1.68 -1.64 4.09
CA ASP A 206 -2.34 -0.47 3.52
C ASP A 206 -2.56 0.62 4.57
N VAL A 207 -3.36 0.34 5.61
CA VAL A 207 -3.61 1.30 6.69
C VAL A 207 -2.72 0.98 7.88
N THR A 208 -1.78 1.87 8.18
CA THR A 208 -0.84 1.72 9.30
C THR A 208 -1.02 2.88 10.28
N ARG A 209 -1.45 2.59 11.51
CA ARG A 209 -1.74 3.64 12.51
C ARG A 209 -1.24 3.25 13.89
N HIS A 210 -0.79 4.25 14.63
CA HIS A 210 -0.41 4.11 16.03
C HIS A 210 -0.88 5.30 16.84
N GLY A 211 -1.22 5.07 18.09
CA GLY A 211 -1.56 6.12 19.05
C GLY A 211 -0.31 6.89 19.52
N LYS A 212 -0.56 7.96 20.26
CA LYS A 212 0.50 8.85 20.79
C LYS A 212 1.40 8.12 21.81
N ASP A 213 0.86 7.14 22.52
CA ASP A 213 1.55 6.38 23.56
C ASP A 213 2.18 5.08 23.05
N ALA A 214 2.22 4.86 21.74
CA ALA A 214 2.77 3.65 21.16
C ALA A 214 4.29 3.56 21.37
N PRO A 215 4.81 2.48 21.97
CA PRO A 215 6.23 2.34 22.19
C PRO A 215 6.99 2.13 20.89
N SER A 216 8.28 2.48 20.91
CA SER A 216 9.17 2.19 19.78
C SER A 216 9.21 0.69 19.49
N GLY A 217 9.13 0.32 18.21
CA GLY A 217 9.15 -1.07 17.75
C GLY A 217 7.79 -1.73 17.62
N VAL A 218 6.69 -1.07 18.01
CA VAL A 218 5.34 -1.66 17.93
C VAL A 218 4.95 -2.01 16.49
N MET A 219 5.20 -1.11 15.53
CA MET A 219 4.86 -1.34 14.13
C MET A 219 5.69 -2.48 13.52
N GLU A 220 6.98 -2.54 13.87
CA GLU A 220 7.85 -3.64 13.48
C GLU A 220 7.37 -4.98 14.02
N THR A 221 6.88 -4.99 15.26
CA THR A 221 6.34 -6.20 15.87
C THR A 221 5.07 -6.66 15.16
N ILE A 222 4.12 -5.75 14.88
CA ILE A 222 2.90 -6.10 14.14
C ILE A 222 3.24 -6.68 12.76
N ILE A 223 4.13 -6.03 11.99
CA ILE A 223 4.50 -6.49 10.63
C ILE A 223 5.17 -7.87 10.71
N TYR A 224 6.09 -8.05 11.67
CA TYR A 224 6.78 -9.31 11.83
C TYR A 224 5.80 -10.46 12.16
N GLU A 225 4.94 -10.28 13.14
CA GLU A 225 3.94 -11.29 13.56
C GLU A 225 2.94 -11.58 12.42
N ALA A 226 2.44 -10.54 11.73
CA ALA A 226 1.56 -10.73 10.58
C ALA A 226 2.25 -11.54 9.47
N PHE A 227 3.51 -11.25 9.15
CA PHE A 227 4.27 -11.99 8.13
C PHE A 227 4.56 -13.44 8.57
N GLN A 228 4.75 -13.72 9.86
CA GLN A 228 4.84 -15.11 10.34
C GLN A 228 3.51 -15.85 10.13
N VAL A 229 2.37 -15.25 10.50
CA VAL A 229 1.04 -15.82 10.27
C VAL A 229 0.82 -16.10 8.78
N PHE A 230 1.10 -15.13 7.91
CA PHE A 230 0.98 -15.31 6.45
C PHE A 230 1.86 -16.42 5.92
N LYS A 231 3.10 -16.51 6.39
CA LYS A 231 4.04 -17.58 6.03
C LYS A 231 3.55 -18.96 6.46
N GLU A 232 3.00 -19.09 7.66
CA GLU A 232 2.42 -20.34 8.20
C GLU A 232 1.18 -20.77 7.40
N GLU A 233 0.40 -19.82 6.88
CA GLU A 233 -0.75 -20.06 6.01
C GLU A 233 -0.36 -20.37 4.55
N GLY A 234 0.93 -20.30 4.20
CA GLY A 234 1.44 -20.56 2.86
C GLY A 234 1.29 -19.40 1.88
N ILE A 235 1.05 -18.17 2.37
CA ILE A 235 1.01 -16.96 1.56
C ILE A 235 2.42 -16.61 1.11
N GLY A 236 2.59 -16.34 -0.19
CA GLY A 236 3.90 -16.16 -0.81
C GLY A 236 4.54 -14.80 -0.57
N TYR A 237 3.73 -13.73 -0.49
CA TYR A 237 4.26 -12.37 -0.55
C TYR A 237 3.68 -11.45 0.53
N GLY A 238 4.53 -10.53 1.01
CA GLY A 238 4.16 -9.36 1.79
C GLY A 238 4.56 -8.07 1.07
N SER A 239 3.87 -6.97 1.32
CA SER A 239 4.26 -5.65 0.84
C SER A 239 4.04 -4.59 1.92
N LEU A 240 4.92 -3.60 1.97
CA LEU A 240 4.72 -2.40 2.79
C LEU A 240 4.32 -1.19 1.93
N GLY A 241 3.93 -1.45 0.68
CA GLY A 241 3.57 -0.42 -0.29
C GLY A 241 4.76 0.41 -0.78
N VAL A 242 4.45 1.41 -1.58
CA VAL A 242 5.45 2.26 -2.26
C VAL A 242 6.08 3.24 -1.28
N ALA A 243 7.40 3.40 -1.38
CA ALA A 243 8.14 4.55 -0.85
C ALA A 243 8.22 5.62 -1.96
N PRO A 244 7.40 6.69 -1.90
CA PRO A 244 7.35 7.68 -2.96
C PRO A 244 8.70 8.36 -3.16
N LEU A 245 9.04 8.62 -4.42
CA LEU A 245 10.27 9.28 -4.84
C LEU A 245 11.58 8.56 -4.45
N ALA A 246 11.49 7.30 -4.00
CA ALA A 246 12.66 6.47 -3.75
C ALA A 246 13.27 5.96 -5.08
N GLY A 247 14.60 5.76 -5.10
CA GLY A 247 15.31 5.15 -6.22
C GLY A 247 15.23 5.94 -7.54
N LEU A 248 14.98 7.25 -7.49
CA LEU A 248 14.99 8.11 -8.68
C LEU A 248 16.41 8.27 -9.22
N ASN A 249 16.53 8.38 -10.53
CA ASN A 249 17.81 8.59 -11.18
C ASN A 249 18.13 10.09 -11.31
N ALA A 250 19.06 10.59 -10.50
CA ALA A 250 19.52 11.98 -10.54
C ALA A 250 20.13 12.41 -11.89
N GLU A 251 20.63 11.45 -12.68
CA GLU A 251 21.23 11.66 -13.99
C GLU A 251 20.24 11.45 -15.15
N SER A 252 18.96 11.25 -14.85
CA SER A 252 17.93 11.05 -15.87
C SER A 252 17.86 12.21 -16.85
N LYS A 253 17.70 11.89 -18.14
CA LYS A 253 17.41 12.86 -19.19
C LYS A 253 15.96 13.34 -19.19
N ASN A 254 15.06 12.62 -18.50
CA ASN A 254 13.65 12.98 -18.40
C ASN A 254 13.48 14.22 -17.49
N PRO A 255 12.94 15.34 -17.98
CA PRO A 255 12.77 16.55 -17.18
C PRO A 255 11.88 16.35 -15.96
N MET A 256 10.88 15.47 -16.07
CA MET A 256 9.96 15.18 -14.97
C MET A 256 10.66 14.39 -13.86
N GLU A 257 11.47 13.39 -14.18
CA GLU A 257 12.26 12.67 -13.17
C GLU A 257 13.24 13.59 -12.45
N ARG A 258 13.86 14.51 -13.17
CA ARG A 258 14.74 15.54 -12.57
C ARG A 258 13.97 16.45 -11.62
N LEU A 259 12.75 16.84 -11.99
CA LEU A 259 11.87 17.62 -11.11
C LEU A 259 11.48 16.82 -9.85
N LEU A 260 11.11 15.55 -10.00
CA LEU A 260 10.78 14.69 -8.86
C LEU A 260 12.00 14.46 -7.96
N GLN A 261 13.18 14.28 -8.54
CA GLN A 261 14.44 14.20 -7.77
C GLN A 261 14.72 15.49 -6.99
N PHE A 262 14.51 16.65 -7.61
CA PHE A 262 14.65 17.94 -6.94
C PHE A 262 13.66 18.06 -5.76
N ILE A 263 12.41 17.65 -5.95
CA ILE A 263 11.39 17.60 -4.89
C ILE A 263 11.84 16.69 -3.74
N TYR A 264 12.33 15.50 -4.06
CA TYR A 264 12.84 14.54 -3.06
C TYR A 264 14.00 15.13 -2.23
N ASP A 265 14.92 15.83 -2.90
CA ASP A 265 16.12 16.38 -2.24
C ASP A 265 15.83 17.62 -1.40
N HIS A 266 14.90 18.47 -1.82
CA HIS A 266 14.71 19.81 -1.25
C HIS A 266 13.42 19.96 -0.42
N LEU A 267 12.38 19.18 -0.69
CA LEU A 267 11.08 19.26 0.01
C LEU A 267 10.84 18.12 1.01
N ASN A 268 11.85 17.33 1.32
CA ASN A 268 11.75 16.24 2.28
C ASN A 268 11.26 16.68 3.67
N ALA A 269 11.61 17.89 4.10
CA ALA A 269 11.16 18.44 5.38
C ALA A 269 9.64 18.63 5.47
N CYS A 270 8.94 18.75 4.33
CA CYS A 270 7.50 18.91 4.28
C CYS A 270 6.75 17.56 4.28
N TYR A 271 7.34 16.51 3.71
CA TYR A 271 6.66 15.24 3.43
C TYR A 271 7.35 13.99 4.01
N GLY A 272 8.58 14.07 4.51
CA GLY A 272 9.29 12.95 5.15
C GLY A 272 9.56 11.75 4.23
N PHE A 273 9.72 11.96 2.92
CA PHE A 273 9.93 10.87 1.93
C PHE A 273 11.14 9.99 2.26
N ARG A 274 12.27 10.60 2.67
CA ARG A 274 13.50 9.88 3.06
C ARG A 274 13.30 9.04 4.32
N ASP A 275 12.51 9.55 5.25
CA ASP A 275 12.23 8.86 6.50
C ASP A 275 11.32 7.65 6.24
N LEU A 276 10.36 7.78 5.32
CA LEU A 276 9.50 6.68 4.90
C LEU A 276 10.30 5.58 4.16
N TYR A 277 11.21 5.96 3.27
CA TYR A 277 12.11 5.01 2.61
C TYR A 277 12.97 4.25 3.62
N ARG A 278 13.68 4.97 4.50
CA ARG A 278 14.50 4.36 5.56
C ARG A 278 13.68 3.50 6.52
N ALA A 279 12.43 3.92 6.77
CA ALA A 279 11.52 3.14 7.60
C ALA A 279 11.17 1.80 6.97
N LYS A 280 11.05 1.71 5.63
CA LYS A 280 10.78 0.46 4.90
C LYS A 280 12.06 -0.36 4.68
N GLU A 281 13.19 0.26 4.37
CA GLU A 281 14.47 -0.41 4.18
C GLU A 281 14.92 -1.24 5.39
N LYS A 282 14.62 -0.78 6.62
CA LYS A 282 14.97 -1.51 7.86
C LYS A 282 14.34 -2.90 7.97
N TYR A 283 13.24 -3.16 7.25
CA TYR A 283 12.60 -4.47 7.19
C TYR A 283 13.32 -5.45 6.26
N SER A 284 14.35 -5.00 5.52
CA SER A 284 15.13 -5.80 4.57
C SER A 284 14.26 -6.44 3.48
N PRO A 285 13.56 -5.64 2.65
CA PRO A 285 12.76 -6.16 1.55
C PRO A 285 13.63 -7.05 0.65
N THR A 286 12.99 -8.04 0.03
CA THR A 286 13.65 -8.99 -0.87
C THR A 286 13.66 -8.50 -2.31
N GLU A 287 12.74 -7.59 -2.65
CA GLU A 287 12.56 -6.97 -3.97
C GLU A 287 12.32 -5.45 -3.81
#